data_f40b42d8055cf0903124a54fe9f2fd7c
#
_entry.id   f40b42d8055cf0903124a54fe9f2fd7c
#
_cell.length_a   1.000
_cell.length_b   1.000
_cell.length_c   1.000
_cell.angle_alpha   90.00
_cell.angle_beta   90.00
_cell.angle_gamma   90.00
#
_symmetry.space_group_name_H-M   'P 1'
#
loop_
_entity.id
_entity.type
_entity.pdbx_description
1 polymer ?
#
loop_
_entity_poly.entity_id
_entity_poly.type
_entity_poly.pdbx_seq_one_letter_code
_entity_poly.pdbx_strand_id
1 'polypeptide(L)'
;MEYFPYIHGEESAFRYIPNVLSKNTVKLVRAQLDAMTFKDGKCISGKEIPRQQLWFQDENKYFCEDWKYRYDRWVAQPHKTFVMDLQIKFNELINKHTKNEKDLFVNSTLINKYRNGRDTIKPHRDCPQSFGHYPTIGIYSIGSPRKMIIRKVIFDENNVNSLKPDRENPYSLSIPLTENSLFIMSGASQKYFTHEIVACDTEDVRYSMTFREMLE
;
A
#
# COMPACT_ATOMS: atom_id res chain seq x y z
N MET A 1 -7.72 15.91 -0.96
CA MET A 1 -6.82 16.25 -2.08
C MET A 1 -6.97 15.15 -3.13
N GLU A 2 -7.16 15.54 -4.38
CA GLU A 2 -7.38 14.59 -5.48
C GLU A 2 -6.54 15.00 -6.69
N TYR A 3 -5.98 14.02 -7.40
CA TYR A 3 -5.21 14.17 -8.63
C TYR A 3 -5.57 13.08 -9.62
N PHE A 4 -5.84 13.47 -10.86
CA PHE A 4 -6.30 12.59 -11.94
C PHE A 4 -5.46 12.78 -13.22
N PRO A 5 -4.16 12.39 -13.21
CA PRO A 5 -3.36 12.48 -14.41
C PRO A 5 -3.83 11.50 -15.48
N TYR A 6 -3.89 12.00 -16.72
CA TYR A 6 -4.24 11.24 -17.91
C TYR A 6 -2.98 10.93 -18.72
N ILE A 7 -2.74 9.65 -19.00
CA ILE A 7 -1.57 9.20 -19.76
C ILE A 7 -2.03 8.18 -20.80
N HIS A 8 -1.74 8.44 -22.06
CA HIS A 8 -2.14 7.60 -23.19
C HIS A 8 -3.64 7.23 -23.20
N GLY A 9 -4.50 8.16 -22.84
CA GLY A 9 -5.94 7.94 -22.79
C GLY A 9 -6.47 7.24 -21.53
N GLU A 10 -5.60 6.91 -20.57
CA GLU A 10 -5.96 6.22 -19.33
C GLU A 10 -5.82 7.14 -18.13
N GLU A 11 -6.84 7.16 -17.27
CA GLU A 11 -6.85 7.92 -16.03
C GLU A 11 -6.14 7.16 -14.91
N SER A 12 -5.27 7.85 -14.20
CA SER A 12 -4.76 7.43 -12.90
C SER A 12 -5.38 8.30 -11.82
N ALA A 13 -5.80 7.72 -10.71
CA ALA A 13 -6.45 8.49 -9.66
C ALA A 13 -5.70 8.33 -8.32
N PHE A 14 -5.44 9.47 -7.69
CA PHE A 14 -4.81 9.58 -6.37
C PHE A 14 -5.69 10.44 -5.46
N ARG A 15 -6.21 9.85 -4.38
CA ARG A 15 -7.09 10.54 -3.43
C ARG A 15 -6.53 10.44 -2.03
N TYR A 16 -6.43 11.57 -1.35
CA TYR A 16 -6.00 11.67 0.04
C TYR A 16 -7.14 12.23 0.91
N ILE A 17 -7.52 11.45 1.93
CA ILE A 17 -8.65 11.72 2.80
C ILE A 17 -8.15 11.70 4.25
N PRO A 18 -8.10 12.84 4.94
CA PRO A 18 -7.71 12.90 6.34
C PRO A 18 -8.89 12.55 7.28
N ASN A 19 -8.58 12.15 8.50
CA ASN A 19 -9.55 11.98 9.60
C ASN A 19 -10.70 11.01 9.29
N VAL A 20 -10.39 9.83 8.72
CA VAL A 20 -11.40 8.87 8.25
C VAL A 20 -12.07 8.07 9.38
N LEU A 21 -11.44 7.99 10.55
CA LEU A 21 -12.00 7.31 11.73
C LEU A 21 -12.18 8.28 12.90
N SER A 22 -13.04 7.92 13.87
CA SER A 22 -13.15 8.67 15.13
C SER A 22 -11.86 8.56 15.94
N LYS A 23 -11.57 9.55 16.78
CA LYS A 23 -10.38 9.53 17.66
C LYS A 23 -10.34 8.29 18.57
N ASN A 24 -11.49 7.83 19.05
CA ASN A 24 -11.56 6.64 19.88
C ASN A 24 -11.23 5.38 19.09
N THR A 25 -11.74 5.26 17.86
CA THR A 25 -11.41 4.15 16.96
C THR A 25 -9.92 4.13 16.64
N VAL A 26 -9.31 5.28 16.36
CA VAL A 26 -7.85 5.38 16.12
C VAL A 26 -7.06 4.84 17.32
N LYS A 27 -7.42 5.23 18.54
CA LYS A 27 -6.76 4.72 19.77
C LYS A 27 -6.89 3.20 19.90
N LEU A 28 -8.08 2.65 19.65
CA LEU A 28 -8.32 1.20 19.71
C LEU A 28 -7.50 0.45 18.64
N VAL A 29 -7.52 0.94 17.39
CA VAL A 29 -6.72 0.35 16.29
C VAL A 29 -5.24 0.39 16.64
N ARG A 30 -4.74 1.51 17.16
CA ARG A 30 -3.34 1.63 17.56
C ARG A 30 -2.97 0.62 18.65
N ALA A 31 -3.77 0.51 19.70
CA ALA A 31 -3.52 -0.46 20.77
C ALA A 31 -3.49 -1.91 20.26
N GLN A 32 -4.37 -2.27 19.32
CA GLN A 32 -4.36 -3.59 18.70
C GLN A 32 -3.08 -3.82 17.85
N LEU A 33 -2.64 -2.81 17.09
CA LEU A 33 -1.42 -2.89 16.29
C LEU A 33 -0.16 -2.98 17.17
N ASP A 34 -0.11 -2.22 18.26
CA ASP A 34 1.00 -2.24 19.22
C ASP A 34 1.11 -3.61 19.93
N ALA A 35 0.00 -4.32 20.12
CA ALA A 35 -0.04 -5.66 20.71
C ALA A 35 0.32 -6.79 19.73
N MET A 36 0.48 -6.51 18.44
CA MET A 36 0.85 -7.51 17.44
C MET A 36 2.34 -7.77 17.37
N THR A 37 2.72 -9.04 17.16
CA THR A 37 4.11 -9.43 16.88
C THR A 37 4.37 -9.35 15.37
N PHE A 38 5.08 -8.32 14.95
CA PHE A 38 5.48 -8.13 13.56
C PHE A 38 6.70 -8.95 13.21
N LYS A 39 6.82 -9.32 11.94
CA LYS A 39 7.92 -10.13 11.41
C LYS A 39 8.93 -9.26 10.66
N ASP A 40 10.20 -9.48 10.90
CA ASP A 40 11.27 -8.99 10.05
C ASP A 40 11.35 -9.86 8.78
N GLY A 41 11.74 -9.27 7.67
CA GLY A 41 11.90 -9.95 6.39
C GLY A 41 13.28 -9.73 5.80
N LYS A 42 13.73 -10.68 4.97
CA LYS A 42 14.96 -10.56 4.17
C LYS A 42 14.66 -10.78 2.71
N CYS A 43 15.37 -10.05 1.85
CA CYS A 43 15.43 -10.36 0.43
C CYS A 43 16.27 -11.63 0.20
N ILE A 44 16.13 -12.27 -0.96
CA ILE A 44 16.96 -13.42 -1.36
C ILE A 44 18.46 -13.13 -1.24
N SER A 45 18.88 -11.88 -1.49
CA SER A 45 20.26 -11.43 -1.29
C SER A 45 20.70 -11.38 0.18
N GLY A 46 19.86 -11.80 1.13
CA GLY A 46 20.10 -11.73 2.57
C GLY A 46 19.94 -10.32 3.18
N LYS A 47 19.70 -9.29 2.36
CA LYS A 47 19.50 -7.93 2.83
C LYS A 47 18.18 -7.80 3.58
N GLU A 48 18.22 -7.19 4.76
CA GLU A 48 17.01 -6.91 5.54
C GLU A 48 16.07 -5.95 4.82
N ILE A 49 14.78 -6.22 4.95
CA ILE A 49 13.72 -5.32 4.52
C ILE A 49 13.58 -4.26 5.61
N PRO A 50 13.78 -2.95 5.30
CA PRO A 50 13.79 -1.90 6.32
C PRO A 50 12.38 -1.54 6.75
N ARG A 51 11.67 -2.45 7.33
CA ARG A 51 10.38 -2.40 8.04
C ARG A 51 9.95 -3.80 8.44
N GLN A 52 9.03 -3.89 9.40
CA GLN A 52 8.39 -5.14 9.80
C GLN A 52 7.02 -5.28 9.14
N GLN A 53 6.49 -6.50 9.02
CA GLN A 53 5.28 -6.75 8.25
C GLN A 53 4.41 -7.86 8.86
N LEU A 54 3.12 -7.75 8.60
CA LEU A 54 2.12 -8.82 8.75
C LEU A 54 1.18 -8.77 7.55
N TRP A 55 0.86 -9.91 6.97
CA TRP A 55 -0.08 -10.02 5.87
C TRP A 55 -1.22 -10.95 6.25
N PHE A 56 -2.44 -10.48 6.03
CA PHE A 56 -3.68 -11.19 6.34
C PHE A 56 -4.46 -11.44 5.05
N GLN A 57 -4.80 -12.71 4.83
CA GLN A 57 -5.64 -13.18 3.74
C GLN A 57 -6.17 -14.57 4.10
N ASP A 58 -7.27 -14.99 3.47
CA ASP A 58 -7.77 -16.34 3.62
C ASP A 58 -6.78 -17.32 3.03
N GLU A 59 -6.44 -18.36 3.80
CA GLU A 59 -5.51 -19.42 3.48
C GLU A 59 -4.06 -18.97 3.19
N ASN A 60 -3.10 -19.85 3.37
CA ASN A 60 -1.65 -19.67 3.24
C ASN A 60 -1.18 -19.27 1.84
N LYS A 61 -1.81 -18.27 1.23
CA LYS A 61 -1.43 -17.75 -0.08
C LYS A 61 -0.20 -16.86 0.01
N TYR A 62 0.66 -16.90 -0.99
CA TYR A 62 1.75 -15.96 -1.15
C TYR A 62 1.22 -14.66 -1.75
N PHE A 63 1.89 -13.56 -1.44
CA PHE A 63 1.59 -12.25 -2.02
C PHE A 63 1.62 -12.27 -3.56
N CYS A 64 2.51 -13.07 -4.12
CA CYS A 64 2.60 -13.46 -5.52
C CYS A 64 3.35 -14.77 -5.57
N GLU A 65 2.89 -15.75 -6.36
CA GLU A 65 3.55 -17.06 -6.48
C GLU A 65 5.03 -16.95 -6.84
N ASP A 66 5.39 -16.01 -7.72
CA ASP A 66 6.78 -15.76 -8.09
C ASP A 66 7.62 -15.21 -6.93
N TRP A 67 6.99 -14.70 -5.89
CA TRP A 67 7.69 -14.10 -4.76
C TRP A 67 8.07 -15.09 -3.67
N LYS A 68 7.45 -16.28 -3.65
CA LYS A 68 7.86 -17.36 -2.74
C LYS A 68 9.32 -17.74 -2.89
N TYR A 69 9.89 -17.52 -4.09
CA TYR A 69 11.30 -17.76 -4.40
C TYR A 69 12.19 -16.53 -4.18
N ARG A 70 11.60 -15.33 -3.99
CA ARG A 70 12.36 -14.07 -3.83
C ARG A 70 12.42 -13.58 -2.40
N TYR A 71 11.46 -13.98 -1.57
CA TYR A 71 11.33 -13.52 -0.19
C TYR A 71 11.10 -14.71 0.72
N ASP A 72 11.91 -14.83 1.77
CA ASP A 72 11.64 -15.78 2.81
C ASP A 72 10.37 -15.34 3.57
N ARG A 73 9.27 -16.09 3.38
CA ARG A 73 8.06 -16.06 4.22
C ARG A 73 7.03 -14.93 4.04
N TRP A 74 6.69 -14.60 2.85
CA TRP A 74 5.47 -13.83 2.58
C TRP A 74 4.21 -14.72 2.63
N VAL A 75 4.04 -15.44 3.72
CA VAL A 75 2.87 -16.30 3.93
C VAL A 75 1.79 -15.51 4.65
N ALA A 76 0.58 -15.51 4.08
CA ALA A 76 -0.58 -14.89 4.70
C ALA A 76 -0.91 -15.58 6.03
N GLN A 77 -1.40 -14.78 6.96
CA GLN A 77 -1.96 -15.27 8.22
C GLN A 77 -3.48 -15.27 8.12
N PRO A 78 -4.17 -16.16 8.85
CA PRO A 78 -5.61 -16.12 8.98
C PRO A 78 -6.05 -14.74 9.49
N HIS A 79 -7.15 -14.23 8.99
CA HIS A 79 -7.70 -12.96 9.44
C HIS A 79 -7.98 -12.97 10.96
N LYS A 80 -7.59 -11.91 11.63
CA LYS A 80 -8.05 -11.60 12.98
C LYS A 80 -9.32 -10.77 12.90
N THR A 81 -10.25 -10.96 13.81
CA THR A 81 -11.54 -10.25 13.84
C THR A 81 -11.39 -8.75 13.62
N PHE A 82 -10.47 -8.11 14.36
CA PHE A 82 -10.26 -6.68 14.25
C PHE A 82 -9.73 -6.25 12.88
N VAL A 83 -8.93 -7.09 12.19
CA VAL A 83 -8.44 -6.80 10.83
C VAL A 83 -9.58 -6.93 9.84
N MET A 84 -10.45 -7.93 10.00
CA MET A 84 -11.65 -8.10 9.18
C MET A 84 -12.62 -6.92 9.33
N ASP A 85 -12.89 -6.48 10.56
CA ASP A 85 -13.77 -5.33 10.83
C ASP A 85 -13.24 -4.05 10.13
N LEU A 86 -11.93 -3.84 10.20
CA LEU A 86 -11.30 -2.73 9.48
C LEU A 86 -11.34 -2.92 7.96
N GLN A 87 -11.12 -4.13 7.48
CA GLN A 87 -11.18 -4.45 6.05
C GLN A 87 -12.56 -4.14 5.48
N ILE A 88 -13.64 -4.57 6.15
CA ILE A 88 -15.03 -4.25 5.76
C ILE A 88 -15.24 -2.74 5.74
N LYS A 89 -14.86 -2.06 6.81
CA LYS A 89 -15.00 -0.60 6.92
C LYS A 89 -14.24 0.16 5.83
N PHE A 90 -12.99 -0.23 5.56
CA PHE A 90 -12.19 0.42 4.53
C PHE A 90 -12.63 0.04 3.11
N ASN A 91 -13.19 -1.16 2.91
CA ASN A 91 -13.85 -1.52 1.67
C ASN A 91 -14.99 -0.54 1.32
N GLU A 92 -15.88 -0.26 2.28
CA GLU A 92 -16.96 0.72 2.12
C GLU A 92 -16.42 2.14 1.84
N LEU A 93 -15.41 2.57 2.62
CA LEU A 93 -14.81 3.90 2.46
C LEU A 93 -14.11 4.06 1.10
N ILE A 94 -13.38 3.05 0.65
CA ILE A 94 -12.71 3.08 -0.65
C ILE A 94 -13.76 3.17 -1.77
N ASN A 95 -14.77 2.30 -1.76
CA ASN A 95 -15.83 2.30 -2.76
C ASN A 95 -16.59 3.62 -2.80
N LYS A 96 -16.87 4.21 -1.66
CA LYS A 96 -17.50 5.55 -1.58
C LYS A 96 -16.68 6.64 -2.30
N HIS A 97 -15.35 6.52 -2.29
CA HIS A 97 -14.44 7.52 -2.86
C HIS A 97 -13.88 7.15 -4.23
N THR A 98 -14.22 5.99 -4.76
CA THR A 98 -13.84 5.56 -6.10
C THR A 98 -15.09 5.48 -6.97
N LYS A 99 -14.97 5.94 -8.22
CA LYS A 99 -16.05 5.79 -9.23
C LYS A 99 -15.71 4.59 -10.11
N ASN A 100 -15.59 3.43 -9.50
CA ASN A 100 -15.32 2.21 -10.25
C ASN A 100 -16.62 1.68 -10.86
N GLU A 101 -16.55 1.09 -12.04
CA GLU A 101 -17.67 0.38 -12.67
C GLU A 101 -18.10 -0.85 -11.84
N LYS A 102 -17.16 -1.44 -11.11
CA LYS A 102 -17.38 -2.54 -10.18
C LYS A 102 -16.86 -2.15 -8.81
N ASP A 103 -17.62 -2.44 -7.77
CA ASP A 103 -17.19 -2.27 -6.40
C ASP A 103 -15.94 -3.13 -6.11
N LEU A 104 -14.96 -2.53 -5.45
CA LEU A 104 -13.81 -3.24 -4.93
C LEU A 104 -14.25 -4.20 -3.83
N PHE A 105 -13.77 -5.42 -3.87
CA PHE A 105 -13.90 -6.39 -2.79
C PHE A 105 -12.54 -6.63 -2.13
N VAL A 106 -12.29 -5.92 -1.04
CA VAL A 106 -11.02 -6.09 -0.30
C VAL A 106 -11.01 -7.46 0.38
N ASN A 107 -10.04 -8.29 0.03
CA ASN A 107 -9.82 -9.62 0.61
C ASN A 107 -8.40 -9.81 1.15
N SER A 108 -7.55 -8.78 1.04
CA SER A 108 -6.15 -8.82 1.46
C SER A 108 -5.75 -7.55 2.20
N THR A 109 -5.09 -7.71 3.35
CA THR A 109 -4.59 -6.61 4.17
C THR A 109 -3.12 -6.83 4.53
N LEU A 110 -2.24 -5.98 3.98
CA LEU A 110 -0.83 -5.94 4.36
C LEU A 110 -0.60 -4.82 5.37
N ILE A 111 -0.04 -5.17 6.53
CA ILE A 111 0.32 -4.19 7.56
C ILE A 111 1.84 -4.06 7.60
N ASN A 112 2.34 -2.86 7.31
CA ASN A 112 3.75 -2.51 7.51
C ASN A 112 3.90 -1.71 8.79
N LYS A 113 4.90 -2.08 9.61
CA LYS A 113 5.36 -1.32 10.76
C LYS A 113 6.70 -0.68 10.44
N TYR A 114 6.72 0.64 10.37
CA TYR A 114 7.93 1.45 10.28
C TYR A 114 8.33 1.82 11.72
N ARG A 115 9.46 1.27 12.18
CA ARG A 115 9.92 1.40 13.58
C ARG A 115 10.35 2.82 13.91
N ASN A 116 10.84 3.53 12.89
CA ASN A 116 11.29 4.92 12.95
C ASN A 116 11.45 5.50 11.53
N GLY A 117 12.03 6.69 11.41
CA GLY A 117 12.23 7.38 10.15
C GLY A 117 13.22 6.72 9.18
N ARG A 118 14.08 5.81 9.65
CA ARG A 118 15.02 5.06 8.79
C ARG A 118 14.37 3.92 8.04
N ASP A 119 13.24 3.41 8.53
CA ASP A 119 12.47 2.39 7.83
C ASP A 119 11.78 3.00 6.61
N THR A 120 11.90 2.34 5.46
CA THR A 120 11.46 2.85 4.15
C THR A 120 10.84 1.76 3.30
N ILE A 121 10.21 2.18 2.21
CA ILE A 121 9.93 1.32 1.07
C ILE A 121 10.41 2.02 -0.20
N LYS A 122 11.23 1.32 -0.99
CA LYS A 122 11.79 1.87 -2.24
C LYS A 122 10.72 2.08 -3.30
N PRO A 123 10.98 2.90 -4.33
CA PRO A 123 10.07 3.04 -5.46
C PRO A 123 9.68 1.67 -6.03
N HIS A 124 8.38 1.42 -6.09
CA HIS A 124 7.81 0.17 -6.59
C HIS A 124 6.41 0.40 -7.14
N ARG A 125 5.89 -0.60 -7.81
CA ARG A 125 4.49 -0.77 -8.18
C ARG A 125 3.98 -2.05 -7.54
N ASP A 126 2.69 -2.12 -7.28
CA ASP A 126 2.08 -3.36 -6.82
C ASP A 126 2.08 -4.41 -7.95
N CYS A 127 2.16 -5.67 -7.55
CA CYS A 127 2.32 -6.79 -8.47
C CYS A 127 1.05 -7.01 -9.31
N PRO A 128 1.10 -6.85 -10.64
CA PRO A 128 -0.09 -7.04 -11.49
C PRO A 128 -0.57 -8.49 -11.52
N GLN A 129 0.31 -9.46 -11.27
CA GLN A 129 -0.07 -10.88 -11.19
C GLN A 129 -0.96 -11.15 -9.97
N SER A 130 -0.81 -10.38 -8.88
CA SER A 130 -1.61 -10.55 -7.67
C SER A 130 -2.87 -9.68 -7.64
N PHE A 131 -2.81 -8.48 -8.25
CA PHE A 131 -3.84 -7.45 -8.07
C PHE A 131 -4.45 -6.95 -9.38
N GLY A 132 -4.04 -7.49 -10.53
CA GLY A 132 -4.45 -7.02 -11.85
C GLY A 132 -3.70 -5.77 -12.32
N HIS A 133 -4.02 -5.35 -13.54
CA HIS A 133 -3.34 -4.21 -14.18
C HIS A 133 -3.83 -2.84 -13.70
N TYR A 134 -5.04 -2.77 -13.15
CA TYR A 134 -5.70 -1.53 -12.71
C TYR A 134 -6.25 -1.66 -11.28
N PRO A 135 -5.40 -2.04 -10.30
CA PRO A 135 -5.88 -2.30 -8.96
C PRO A 135 -6.30 -1.00 -8.27
N THR A 136 -7.32 -1.09 -7.45
CA THR A 136 -7.62 -0.09 -6.44
C THR A 136 -6.96 -0.47 -5.12
N ILE A 137 -6.16 0.45 -4.57
CA ILE A 137 -5.36 0.24 -3.38
C ILE A 137 -5.70 1.32 -2.36
N GLY A 138 -6.15 0.92 -1.18
CA GLY A 138 -6.33 1.82 -0.05
C GLY A 138 -5.20 1.68 0.96
N ILE A 139 -4.62 2.79 1.40
CA ILE A 139 -3.54 2.83 2.40
C ILE A 139 -3.99 3.68 3.58
N TYR A 140 -4.31 3.03 4.69
CA TYR A 140 -4.61 3.70 5.94
C TYR A 140 -3.34 3.88 6.77
N SER A 141 -3.14 5.09 7.28
CA SER A 141 -1.95 5.46 8.06
C SER A 141 -2.30 5.78 9.51
N ILE A 142 -1.50 5.27 10.44
CA ILE A 142 -1.63 5.54 11.88
C ILE A 142 -0.24 5.70 12.50
N GLY A 143 -0.11 6.67 13.42
CA GLY A 143 1.16 7.02 14.08
C GLY A 143 1.91 8.12 13.35
N SER A 144 3.24 8.08 13.38
CA SER A 144 4.11 9.16 12.88
C SER A 144 3.84 9.49 11.41
N PRO A 145 3.70 10.77 11.04
CA PRO A 145 3.52 11.15 9.64
C PRO A 145 4.73 10.76 8.79
N ARG A 146 4.49 10.28 7.59
CA ARG A 146 5.53 9.97 6.61
C ARG A 146 5.17 10.55 5.24
N LYS A 147 6.17 10.81 4.44
CA LYS A 147 6.01 11.30 3.09
C LYS A 147 6.02 10.12 2.10
N MET A 148 4.97 10.02 1.27
CA MET A 148 4.96 9.18 0.10
C MET A 148 5.30 10.01 -1.13
N ILE A 149 6.22 9.53 -1.94
CA ILE A 149 6.53 10.14 -3.23
C ILE A 149 6.01 9.23 -4.34
N ILE A 150 5.29 9.82 -5.27
CA ILE A 150 4.77 9.17 -6.48
C ILE A 150 5.52 9.75 -7.66
N ARG A 151 6.07 8.89 -8.53
CA ARG A 151 6.80 9.33 -9.72
C ARG A 151 6.33 8.60 -10.96
N LYS A 152 6.17 9.36 -12.04
CA LYS A 152 5.87 8.80 -13.36
C LYS A 152 7.03 7.94 -13.86
N VAL A 153 6.66 6.81 -14.46
CA VAL A 153 7.59 5.88 -15.12
C VAL A 153 7.16 5.65 -16.57
N ILE A 154 8.12 5.27 -17.40
CA ILE A 154 7.85 4.82 -18.77
C ILE A 154 7.24 3.42 -18.68
N PHE A 155 6.04 3.25 -19.23
CA PHE A 155 5.45 1.92 -19.38
C PHE A 155 6.11 1.20 -20.55
N ASP A 156 6.57 -0.02 -20.31
CA ASP A 156 7.21 -0.87 -21.30
C ASP A 156 6.43 -2.20 -21.34
N GLU A 157 5.75 -2.45 -22.46
CA GLU A 157 4.94 -3.65 -22.66
C GLU A 157 5.78 -4.93 -22.62
N ASN A 158 7.03 -4.85 -23.06
CA ASN A 158 7.97 -5.98 -23.06
C ASN A 158 8.59 -6.21 -21.67
N ASN A 159 8.50 -5.22 -20.78
CA ASN A 159 8.99 -5.30 -19.42
C ASN A 159 8.07 -4.53 -18.46
N VAL A 160 6.91 -5.14 -18.16
CA VAL A 160 5.89 -4.56 -17.27
C VAL A 160 6.39 -4.26 -15.85
N ASN A 161 7.53 -4.81 -15.46
CA ASN A 161 8.17 -4.55 -14.17
C ASN A 161 9.22 -3.42 -14.23
N SER A 162 9.43 -2.80 -15.40
CA SER A 162 10.36 -1.67 -15.54
C SER A 162 9.93 -0.51 -14.64
N LEU A 163 10.87 0.03 -13.87
CA LEU A 163 10.68 1.20 -13.00
C LEU A 163 11.44 2.42 -13.56
N LYS A 164 11.71 2.43 -14.88
CA LYS A 164 12.46 3.50 -15.55
C LYS A 164 11.72 4.83 -15.42
N PRO A 165 12.31 5.86 -14.77
CA PRO A 165 11.66 7.17 -14.64
C PRO A 165 11.43 7.82 -16.00
N ASP A 166 10.27 8.45 -16.17
CA ASP A 166 10.03 9.32 -17.32
C ASP A 166 10.75 10.66 -17.09
N ARG A 167 11.91 10.83 -17.74
CA ARG A 167 12.74 12.03 -17.63
C ARG A 167 12.33 13.13 -18.60
N GLU A 168 11.62 12.79 -19.65
CA GLU A 168 11.15 13.73 -20.68
C GLU A 168 9.88 14.46 -20.19
N ASN A 169 9.00 13.71 -19.50
CA ASN A 169 7.77 14.25 -18.92
C ASN A 169 7.72 13.92 -17.42
N PRO A 170 8.60 14.53 -16.60
CA PRO A 170 8.67 14.20 -15.17
C PRO A 170 7.40 14.64 -14.47
N TYR A 171 6.81 13.72 -13.71
CA TYR A 171 5.71 14.00 -12.80
C TYR A 171 6.05 13.43 -11.44
N SER A 172 5.95 14.26 -10.42
CA SER A 172 6.17 13.83 -9.04
C SER A 172 5.14 14.48 -8.14
N LEU A 173 4.53 13.63 -7.30
CA LEU A 173 3.56 14.06 -6.30
C LEU A 173 4.05 13.63 -4.92
N SER A 174 4.00 14.54 -3.94
CA SER A 174 4.37 14.30 -2.55
C SER A 174 3.13 14.33 -1.67
N ILE A 175 2.82 13.19 -1.05
CA ILE A 175 1.66 13.01 -0.18
C ILE A 175 2.10 12.92 1.28
N PRO A 176 1.63 13.81 2.17
CA PRO A 176 1.85 13.69 3.61
C PRO A 176 0.86 12.64 4.17
N LEU A 177 1.33 11.43 4.41
CA LEU A 177 0.54 10.38 5.05
C LEU A 177 0.50 10.64 6.56
N THR A 178 -0.45 11.45 7.01
CA THR A 178 -0.63 11.77 8.42
C THR A 178 -1.42 10.67 9.15
N GLU A 179 -1.39 10.70 10.47
CA GLU A 179 -2.22 9.81 11.28
C GLU A 179 -3.70 9.92 10.89
N ASN A 180 -4.40 8.79 10.88
CA ASN A 180 -5.83 8.71 10.56
C ASN A 180 -6.17 9.19 9.14
N SER A 181 -5.26 9.01 8.19
CA SER A 181 -5.51 9.29 6.78
C SER A 181 -5.67 8.03 5.95
N LEU A 182 -6.52 8.11 4.94
CA LEU A 182 -6.67 7.11 3.88
C LEU A 182 -6.15 7.70 2.57
N PHE A 183 -5.21 7.02 1.96
CA PHE A 183 -4.73 7.34 0.61
C PHE A 183 -5.18 6.24 -0.35
N ILE A 184 -5.81 6.62 -1.46
CA ILE A 184 -6.33 5.69 -2.46
C ILE A 184 -5.61 5.93 -3.78
N MET A 185 -5.14 4.85 -4.38
CA MET A 185 -4.62 4.79 -5.74
C MET A 185 -5.53 3.88 -6.57
N SER A 186 -5.97 4.34 -7.74
CA SER A 186 -6.82 3.54 -8.63
C SER A 186 -6.60 3.87 -10.11
N GLY A 187 -7.32 3.20 -11.00
CA GLY A 187 -7.13 3.32 -12.44
C GLY A 187 -5.73 2.88 -12.86
N ALA A 188 -5.13 3.57 -13.83
CA ALA A 188 -3.81 3.25 -14.36
C ALA A 188 -2.63 3.65 -13.44
N SER A 189 -2.91 3.93 -12.14
CA SER A 189 -1.88 4.40 -11.20
C SER A 189 -0.70 3.44 -11.06
N GLN A 190 -0.94 2.13 -11.08
CA GLN A 190 0.11 1.12 -10.97
C GLN A 190 0.79 0.81 -12.33
N LYS A 191 0.22 1.29 -13.42
CA LYS A 191 0.81 1.16 -14.76
C LYS A 191 1.85 2.24 -15.03
N TYR A 192 1.54 3.48 -14.66
CA TYR A 192 2.35 4.65 -15.02
C TYR A 192 3.12 5.29 -13.87
N PHE A 193 2.92 4.83 -12.63
CA PHE A 193 3.58 5.47 -11.47
C PHE A 193 4.18 4.45 -10.52
N THR A 194 5.31 4.82 -9.94
CA THR A 194 5.86 4.19 -8.74
C THR A 194 5.47 4.98 -7.52
N HIS A 195 5.44 4.32 -6.37
CA HIS A 195 5.29 4.95 -5.07
C HIS A 195 6.35 4.45 -4.09
N GLU A 196 6.77 5.33 -3.16
CA GLU A 196 7.78 5.03 -2.15
C GLU A 196 7.49 5.76 -0.84
N ILE A 197 7.98 5.23 0.27
CA ILE A 197 8.06 5.93 1.57
C ILE A 197 9.52 6.29 1.81
N VAL A 198 9.80 7.59 1.83
CA VAL A 198 11.15 8.11 2.01
C VAL A 198 11.55 8.15 3.48
N ALA A 199 12.85 8.14 3.76
CA ALA A 199 13.38 8.35 5.09
C ALA A 199 13.06 9.76 5.60
N CYS A 200 12.96 9.90 6.91
CA CYS A 200 12.81 11.18 7.61
C CYS A 200 13.43 11.10 9.00
N ASP A 201 13.54 12.24 9.66
CA ASP A 201 14.08 12.32 11.02
C ASP A 201 12.93 12.18 12.04
N THR A 202 12.70 10.94 12.47
CA THR A 202 11.76 10.60 13.56
C THR A 202 12.11 9.27 14.18
N GLU A 203 11.97 9.14 15.49
CA GLU A 203 12.07 7.86 16.21
C GLU A 203 10.69 7.24 16.48
N ASP A 204 9.61 7.89 16.06
CA ASP A 204 8.24 7.43 16.30
C ASP A 204 7.80 6.35 15.29
N VAL A 205 6.99 5.44 15.78
CA VAL A 205 6.42 4.33 14.99
C VAL A 205 5.29 4.83 14.09
N ARG A 206 5.26 4.29 12.86
CA ARG A 206 4.11 4.36 11.94
C ARG A 206 3.66 2.97 11.54
N TYR A 207 2.36 2.78 11.50
CA TYR A 207 1.71 1.64 10.85
C TYR A 207 1.05 2.07 9.54
N SER A 208 1.12 1.21 8.54
CA SER A 208 0.41 1.34 7.27
C SER A 208 -0.39 0.09 7.02
N MET A 209 -1.71 0.21 6.95
CA MET A 209 -2.59 -0.89 6.56
C MET A 209 -2.96 -0.69 5.09
N THR A 210 -2.59 -1.63 4.25
CA THR A 210 -2.84 -1.57 2.80
C THR A 210 -3.89 -2.61 2.44
N PHE A 211 -5.01 -2.13 1.91
CA PHE A 211 -6.20 -2.89 1.55
C PHE A 211 -6.26 -3.08 0.04
N ARG A 212 -6.43 -4.32 -0.41
CA ARG A 212 -6.45 -4.70 -1.82
C ARG A 212 -7.42 -5.84 -2.09
N GLU A 213 -7.87 -5.95 -3.32
CA GLU A 213 -8.46 -7.16 -3.87
C GLU A 213 -7.34 -7.99 -4.51
N MET A 214 -7.06 -9.14 -3.94
CA MET A 214 -6.17 -10.12 -4.55
C MET A 214 -6.96 -10.99 -5.50
N LEU A 215 -6.47 -11.15 -6.71
CA LEU A 215 -7.04 -12.04 -7.71
C LEU A 215 -6.74 -13.50 -7.34
N GLU A 216 -7.66 -14.38 -7.66
CA GLU A 216 -7.52 -15.84 -7.48
C GLU A 216 -6.53 -16.46 -8.47
#